data_b0dba68644fcd4a48d0f4b2a5e524053
#
_entry.id   b0dba68644fcd4a48d0f4b2a5e524053
#
_cell.length_a   1.000
_cell.length_b   1.000
_cell.length_c   1.000
_cell.angle_alpha   90.00
_cell.angle_beta   90.00
_cell.angle_gamma   90.00
#
_symmetry.space_group_name_H-M   'P 1'
#
loop_
_entity.id
_entity.type
_entity.pdbx_description
1 polymer ?
#
loop_
_entity_poly.entity_id
_entity_poly.type
_entity_poly.pdbx_seq_one_letter_code
_entity_poly.pdbx_strand_id
1 'polypeptide(L)' 'MKDKVLEVMKNTGKPMSAGDVEKALQADRKEIDKAFKQLKEEGKIVSPVRCKWEPAK' A
#
# COMPACT_ATOMS: atom_id res chain seq x y z
N MET A 1 11.07 1.56 -0.35
CA MET A 1 9.94 0.61 -0.46
C MET A 1 8.58 1.30 -0.53
N LYS A 2 8.34 2.32 0.29
CA LYS A 2 7.04 3.00 0.29
C LYS A 2 6.66 3.59 -1.07
N ASP A 3 7.65 4.11 -1.79
CA ASP A 3 7.39 4.67 -3.11
C ASP A 3 6.87 3.61 -4.08
N LYS A 4 7.44 2.41 -4.01
CA LYS A 4 6.99 1.31 -4.86
C LYS A 4 5.59 0.84 -4.49
N VAL A 5 5.29 0.80 -3.20
CA VAL A 5 3.96 0.43 -2.73
C VAL A 5 2.92 1.44 -3.25
N LEU A 6 3.22 2.72 -3.12
CA LEU A 6 2.33 3.76 -3.58
C LEU A 6 2.13 3.69 -5.10
N GLU A 7 3.22 3.44 -5.82
CA GLU A 7 3.15 3.32 -7.28
C GLU A 7 2.27 2.15 -7.71
N VAL A 8 2.41 1.00 -7.04
CA VAL A 8 1.59 -0.17 -7.35
C VAL A 8 0.12 0.14 -7.10
N MET A 9 -0.19 0.81 -6.00
CA MET A 9 -1.56 1.19 -5.70
C MET A 9 -2.14 2.12 -6.75
N LYS A 10 -1.36 3.10 -7.19
CA LYS A 10 -1.80 4.04 -8.22
C LYS A 10 -2.02 3.34 -9.55
N ASN A 11 -1.11 2.44 -9.91
CA ASN A 11 -1.22 1.71 -11.19
C ASN A 11 -2.42 0.78 -11.19
N THR A 12 -2.74 0.19 -10.05
CA THR A 12 -3.88 -0.71 -9.95
C THR A 12 -5.20 0.04 -10.03
N GLY A 13 -5.23 1.24 -9.44
CA GLY A 13 -6.45 2.06 -9.45
C GLY A 13 -7.58 1.51 -8.60
N LYS A 14 -7.29 0.56 -7.73
CA LYS A 14 -8.26 -0.07 -6.85
C LYS A 14 -7.67 -0.23 -5.47
N PRO A 15 -8.50 -0.26 -4.42
CA PRO A 15 -7.98 -0.56 -3.08
C PRO A 15 -7.31 -1.93 -3.06
N MET A 16 -6.16 -2.00 -2.41
CA MET A 16 -5.37 -3.22 -2.32
C MET A 16 -5.07 -3.54 -0.87
N SER A 17 -5.10 -4.83 -0.53
CA SER A 17 -4.66 -5.28 0.79
C SER A 17 -3.13 -5.40 0.80
N ALA A 18 -2.58 -5.54 2.02
CA ALA A 18 -1.13 -5.74 2.15
C ALA A 18 -0.68 -6.99 1.40
N GLY A 19 -1.49 -8.04 1.42
CA GLY A 19 -1.16 -9.27 0.70
C GLY A 19 -1.11 -9.07 -0.81
N ASP A 20 -2.03 -8.26 -1.33
CA ASP A 20 -2.03 -7.97 -2.77
C ASP A 20 -0.77 -7.21 -3.17
N VAL A 21 -0.37 -6.23 -2.36
CA VAL A 21 0.83 -5.45 -2.64
C VAL A 21 2.07 -6.34 -2.51
N GLU A 22 2.09 -7.20 -1.51
CA GLU A 22 3.19 -8.13 -1.33
C GLU A 22 3.40 -9.00 -2.56
N LYS A 23 2.32 -9.53 -3.10
CA LYS A 23 2.40 -10.35 -4.31
C LYS A 23 2.86 -9.54 -5.51
N ALA A 24 2.35 -8.33 -5.64
CA ALA A 24 2.68 -7.48 -6.78
C ALA A 24 4.15 -7.08 -6.78
N LEU A 25 4.70 -6.82 -5.61
CA LEU A 25 6.09 -6.40 -5.49
C LEU A 25 7.05 -7.54 -5.19
N GLN A 26 6.51 -8.71 -4.82
CA GLN A 26 7.30 -9.86 -4.39
C GLN A 26 8.28 -9.48 -3.28
N ALA A 27 7.81 -8.69 -2.33
CA ALA A 27 8.60 -8.18 -1.22
C ALA A 27 8.18 -8.88 0.07
N ASP A 28 9.05 -8.80 1.08
CA ASP A 28 8.74 -9.37 2.39
C ASP A 28 7.57 -8.64 3.05
N ARG A 29 6.76 -9.38 3.77
CA ARG A 29 5.61 -8.79 4.47
C ARG A 29 6.04 -7.70 5.43
N LYS A 30 7.19 -7.89 6.09
CA LYS A 30 7.71 -6.88 7.01
C LYS A 30 7.98 -5.56 6.31
N GLU A 31 8.54 -5.62 5.10
CA GLU A 31 8.81 -4.42 4.31
C GLU A 31 7.49 -3.75 3.92
N ILE A 32 6.51 -4.54 3.54
CA ILE A 32 5.20 -4.02 3.16
C ILE A 32 4.54 -3.34 4.36
N ASP A 33 4.59 -3.97 5.53
CA ASP A 33 4.00 -3.39 6.74
C ASP A 33 4.65 -2.07 7.10
N LYS A 34 5.98 -1.97 6.99
CA LYS A 34 6.69 -0.73 7.25
C LYS A 34 6.27 0.36 6.27
N ALA A 35 6.18 -0.01 4.99
CA ALA A 35 5.79 0.96 3.97
C ALA A 35 4.38 1.47 4.21
N PHE A 36 3.47 0.58 4.55
CA PHE A 36 2.10 0.97 4.85
C PHE A 36 2.04 1.90 6.05
N LYS A 37 2.78 1.59 7.10
CA LYS A 37 2.82 2.43 8.28
C LYS A 37 3.31 3.83 7.95
N GLN A 38 4.40 3.92 7.18
CA GLN A 38 4.97 5.21 6.80
C GLN A 38 3.99 6.01 5.93
N LEU A 39 3.40 5.36 4.94
CA LEU A 39 2.47 6.03 4.05
C LEU A 39 1.22 6.51 4.80
N LYS A 40 0.76 5.70 5.74
CA LYS A 40 -0.38 6.07 6.57
C LYS A 40 -0.06 7.29 7.42
N GLU A 41 1.12 7.31 8.04
CA GLU A 41 1.54 8.43 8.88
C GLU A 41 1.71 9.71 8.07
N GLU A 42 2.17 9.58 6.82
CA GLU A 42 2.33 10.72 5.93
C GLU A 42 1.02 11.15 5.28
N GLY A 43 -0.03 10.35 5.46
CA GLY A 43 -1.32 10.66 4.86
C GLY A 43 -1.37 10.42 3.37
N LYS A 44 -0.50 9.59 2.85
CA LYS A 44 -0.45 9.32 1.41
C LYS A 44 -1.34 8.16 0.98
N ILE A 45 -1.80 7.38 1.93
CA ILE A 45 -2.75 6.30 1.66
C ILE A 45 -3.90 6.38 2.66
N VAL A 46 -5.05 5.86 2.24
CA VAL A 46 -6.24 5.82 3.10
C VAL A 46 -6.82 4.42 3.03
N SER A 47 -7.61 4.07 4.03
CA SER A 47 -8.28 2.79 4.08
C SER A 47 -9.79 3.01 3.87
N PRO A 48 -10.26 2.98 2.63
CA PRO A 48 -11.67 3.22 2.36
C PRO A 48 -12.56 2.09 2.85
N VAL A 49 -12.00 0.89 2.91
CA VAL A 49 -12.71 -0.27 3.44
C VAL A 49 -11.74 -1.08 4.29
N ARG A 50 -12.31 -1.95 5.09
CA ARG A 50 -11.53 -2.78 6.00
C ARG A 50 -10.52 -3.62 5.23
N CYS A 51 -9.30 -3.63 5.70
CA CYS A 51 -8.20 -4.43 5.13
C CYS A 51 -7.81 -4.04 3.71
N LYS A 52 -8.27 -2.90 3.23
CA LYS A 52 -7.92 -2.41 1.89
C LYS A 52 -7.34 -1.01 2.02
N TRP A 53 -6.40 -0.70 1.14
CA TRP A 53 -5.72 0.59 1.12
C TRP A 53 -5.69 1.13 -0.30
N GLU A 54 -5.78 2.44 -0.42
CA GLU A 54 -5.66 3.09 -1.72
C GLU A 54 -4.87 4.38 -1.55
N PRO A 55 -4.27 4.90 -2.64
CA PRO A 55 -3.54 6.16 -2.54
C PRO A 55 -4.50 7.31 -2.19
N ALA A 56 -4.09 8.14 -1.25
CA ALA A 56 -4.83 9.35 -0.94
C ALA A 56 -4.60 10.35 -2.07
N LYS A 57 -5.63 11.10 -2.36
CA LYS A 57 -5.52 12.14 -3.38
C LYS A 57 -5.02 13.44 -2.78
#